data_1885c0bc12fcebdfa4f48dbcc974b88a
#
_entry.id   1885c0bc12fcebdfa4f48dbcc974b88a
#
_cell.length_a   1.000
_cell.length_b   1.000
_cell.length_c   1.000
_cell.angle_alpha   90.00
_cell.angle_beta   90.00
_cell.angle_gamma   90.00
#
_symmetry.space_group_name_H-M   'P 1'
#
loop_
_entity.id
_entity.type
_entity.pdbx_description
1 polymer ?
#
loop_
_entity_poly.entity_id
_entity_poly.type
_entity_poly.pdbx_seq_one_letter_code
_entity_poly.pdbx_strand_id
1 'polypeptide(L)'
;MKVLHMHRIGGIGGSERHLLTLLPALAERGIEVRFLGLDDTSRAPDPFYEALTVPFVRVPAPRDLDPRLALRVRRETRNADLVHTHLVHADVYGALGARRLVSTKHNDDPFRAGAFRFVERALARRASKVIAITQALARFQVERVGLPADKLEVIHYGLDGLSPAWGSNPPDDVRPDARVLLAVCRLEPQKGLDIAVRALPEIRARHPKAELVVLGEGAQRSELERLASELQVPVHLLGRVPDVAAWLSRADLLVHPARWEGFGLALLEAMLASKPVVATNVSSIPEIVADGETGVLVAPDDPAALATAVTRVLNDPGSYGEQGRRRAGSEFSVARMTDRTLALYERAARAPS
;
A
#
# COMPACT_ATOMS: atom_id res chain seq x y z
N MET A 1 -12.39 -24.96 -2.00
CA MET A 1 -11.57 -24.68 -0.80
C MET A 1 -12.18 -23.49 -0.08
N LYS A 2 -12.34 -23.61 1.24
CA LYS A 2 -12.87 -22.54 2.12
C LYS A 2 -11.72 -21.78 2.75
N VAL A 3 -11.61 -20.49 2.46
CA VAL A 3 -10.55 -19.63 2.98
C VAL A 3 -11.16 -18.52 3.83
N LEU A 4 -10.72 -18.43 5.09
CA LEU A 4 -11.09 -17.35 5.99
C LEU A 4 -9.93 -16.33 6.03
N HIS A 5 -10.18 -15.15 5.50
CA HIS A 5 -9.27 -14.01 5.66
C HIS A 5 -9.54 -13.29 6.97
N MET A 6 -8.50 -12.85 7.64
CA MET A 6 -8.60 -12.15 8.92
C MET A 6 -7.70 -10.92 8.96
N HIS A 7 -8.27 -9.78 9.33
CA HIS A 7 -7.55 -8.52 9.45
C HIS A 7 -8.15 -7.64 10.55
N ARG A 8 -7.31 -6.77 11.14
CA ARG A 8 -7.80 -5.71 12.03
C ARG A 8 -8.06 -4.46 11.22
N ILE A 9 -9.30 -3.99 11.22
CA ILE A 9 -9.73 -2.83 10.45
C ILE A 9 -9.64 -1.57 11.30
N GLY A 10 -9.06 -0.53 10.72
CA GLY A 10 -8.90 0.79 11.33
C GLY A 10 -8.85 1.93 10.30
N GLY A 11 -9.58 1.78 9.20
CA GLY A 11 -9.63 2.68 8.06
C GLY A 11 -9.21 2.00 6.76
N ILE A 12 -9.30 2.69 5.64
CA ILE A 12 -8.86 2.17 4.34
C ILE A 12 -7.44 2.65 4.06
N GLY A 13 -6.46 1.78 4.30
CA GLY A 13 -5.06 1.94 3.91
C GLY A 13 -4.67 1.01 2.75
N GLY A 14 -3.37 0.78 2.57
CA GLY A 14 -2.86 -0.11 1.51
C GLY A 14 -3.26 -1.57 1.67
N SER A 15 -3.25 -2.09 2.90
CA SER A 15 -3.67 -3.47 3.21
C SER A 15 -5.15 -3.69 2.97
N GLU A 16 -5.99 -2.74 3.33
CA GLU A 16 -7.44 -2.82 3.14
C GLU A 16 -7.79 -2.70 1.64
N ARG A 17 -7.15 -1.79 0.90
CA ARG A 17 -7.31 -1.69 -0.56
C ARG A 17 -6.90 -3.00 -1.25
N HIS A 18 -5.79 -3.59 -0.83
CA HIS A 18 -5.39 -4.91 -1.32
C HIS A 18 -6.46 -5.97 -1.08
N LEU A 19 -7.06 -6.01 0.12
CA LEU A 19 -8.13 -6.96 0.43
C LEU A 19 -9.39 -6.72 -0.41
N LEU A 20 -9.80 -5.47 -0.60
CA LEU A 20 -10.93 -5.12 -1.46
C LEU A 20 -10.72 -5.57 -2.92
N THR A 21 -9.47 -5.73 -3.34
CA THR A 21 -9.11 -6.23 -4.67
C THR A 21 -8.96 -7.76 -4.69
N LEU A 22 -8.24 -8.34 -3.72
CA LEU A 22 -7.90 -9.76 -3.72
C LEU A 22 -9.10 -10.66 -3.41
N LEU A 23 -9.95 -10.28 -2.43
CA LEU A 23 -11.02 -11.17 -1.96
C LEU A 23 -12.06 -11.45 -3.04
N PRO A 24 -12.59 -10.45 -3.78
CA PRO A 24 -13.47 -10.71 -4.91
C PRO A 24 -12.80 -11.55 -5.99
N ALA A 25 -11.55 -11.25 -6.34
CA ALA A 25 -10.81 -11.96 -7.38
C ALA A 25 -10.58 -13.44 -7.04
N LEU A 26 -10.38 -13.77 -5.76
CA LEU A 26 -10.33 -15.16 -5.29
C LEU A 26 -11.70 -15.84 -5.38
N ALA A 27 -12.76 -15.14 -5.04
CA ALA A 27 -14.13 -15.66 -5.13
C ALA A 27 -14.51 -15.96 -6.59
N GLU A 28 -14.17 -15.11 -7.53
CA GLU A 28 -14.34 -15.31 -8.99
C GLU A 28 -13.57 -16.54 -9.51
N ARG A 29 -12.47 -16.92 -8.83
CA ARG A 29 -11.69 -18.14 -9.15
C ARG A 29 -12.21 -19.40 -8.43
N GLY A 30 -13.40 -19.35 -7.80
CA GLY A 30 -14.07 -20.49 -7.19
C GLY A 30 -13.61 -20.80 -5.75
N ILE A 31 -12.93 -19.88 -5.08
CA ILE A 31 -12.64 -19.99 -3.64
C ILE A 31 -13.86 -19.54 -2.84
N GLU A 32 -14.30 -20.33 -1.88
CA GLU A 32 -15.29 -19.89 -0.89
C GLU A 32 -14.60 -18.97 0.12
N VAL A 33 -14.60 -17.65 -0.19
CA VAL A 33 -13.95 -16.62 0.60
C VAL A 33 -14.90 -16.11 1.68
N ARG A 34 -14.40 -16.03 2.92
CA ARG A 34 -15.04 -15.29 4.03
C ARG A 34 -14.04 -14.34 4.65
N PHE A 35 -14.53 -13.22 5.16
CA PHE A 35 -13.70 -12.24 5.85
C PHE A 35 -14.11 -12.13 7.33
N LEU A 36 -13.12 -12.08 8.23
CA LEU A 36 -13.30 -11.81 9.65
C LEU A 36 -12.54 -10.53 10.00
N GLY A 37 -13.31 -9.48 10.27
CA GLY A 37 -12.78 -8.19 10.71
C GLY A 37 -12.69 -8.13 12.23
N LEU A 38 -11.50 -7.80 12.72
CA LEU A 38 -11.24 -7.48 14.12
C LEU A 38 -11.32 -5.95 14.26
N ASP A 39 -12.35 -5.43 14.90
CA ASP A 39 -12.56 -3.99 15.01
C ASP A 39 -13.28 -3.57 16.31
N ASP A 40 -13.47 -2.28 16.47
CA ASP A 40 -14.30 -1.71 17.53
C ASP A 40 -15.76 -1.68 17.08
N THR A 41 -16.49 -2.75 17.37
CA THR A 41 -17.91 -2.87 16.98
C THR A 41 -18.85 -1.95 17.75
N SER A 42 -18.36 -1.13 18.69
CA SER A 42 -19.14 -0.07 19.35
C SER A 42 -19.31 1.15 18.44
N ARG A 43 -18.49 1.26 17.39
CA ARG A 43 -18.57 2.31 16.38
C ARG A 43 -19.37 1.86 15.16
N ALA A 44 -19.80 2.82 14.34
CA ALA A 44 -20.35 2.54 13.01
C ALA A 44 -19.37 1.67 12.20
N PRO A 45 -19.87 0.81 11.28
CA PRO A 45 -19.00 0.06 10.40
C PRO A 45 -18.03 1.00 9.65
N ASP A 46 -16.77 0.56 9.55
CA ASP A 46 -15.78 1.25 8.74
C ASP A 46 -16.20 1.19 7.25
N PRO A 47 -15.96 2.22 6.44
CA PRO A 47 -16.25 2.24 5.00
C PRO A 47 -15.66 1.03 4.23
N PHE A 48 -14.64 0.40 4.78
CA PHE A 48 -14.11 -0.86 4.24
C PHE A 48 -15.19 -1.94 4.12
N TYR A 49 -16.08 -2.09 5.12
CA TYR A 49 -17.13 -3.11 5.10
C TYR A 49 -18.25 -2.79 4.11
N GLU A 50 -18.49 -1.51 3.82
CA GLU A 50 -19.46 -1.09 2.81
C GLU A 50 -18.97 -1.42 1.40
N ALA A 51 -17.65 -1.35 1.19
CA ALA A 51 -17.02 -1.69 -0.09
C ALA A 51 -16.76 -3.19 -0.26
N LEU A 52 -16.89 -3.99 0.80
CA LEU A 52 -16.57 -5.42 0.76
C LEU A 52 -17.70 -6.25 0.13
N THR A 53 -17.40 -6.99 -0.92
CA THR A 53 -18.38 -7.78 -1.70
C THR A 53 -18.43 -9.25 -1.32
N VAL A 54 -17.58 -9.71 -0.40
CA VAL A 54 -17.58 -11.09 0.10
C VAL A 54 -18.25 -11.20 1.48
N PRO A 55 -18.78 -12.36 1.87
CA PRO A 55 -19.37 -12.56 3.20
C PRO A 55 -18.38 -12.25 4.31
N PHE A 56 -18.80 -11.49 5.33
CA PHE A 56 -17.96 -11.12 6.44
C PHE A 56 -18.63 -11.23 7.81
N VAL A 57 -17.79 -11.30 8.84
CA VAL A 57 -18.18 -11.22 10.25
C VAL A 57 -17.30 -10.18 10.93
N ARG A 58 -17.92 -9.29 11.71
CA ARG A 58 -17.20 -8.34 12.59
C ARG A 58 -17.11 -8.94 13.99
N VAL A 59 -15.91 -8.92 14.54
CA VAL A 59 -15.66 -9.44 15.89
C VAL A 59 -15.07 -8.33 16.74
N PRO A 60 -15.71 -8.00 17.89
CA PRO A 60 -15.21 -6.97 18.79
C PRO A 60 -13.78 -7.28 19.25
N ALA A 61 -12.87 -6.37 19.00
CA ALA A 61 -11.49 -6.44 19.42
C ALA A 61 -11.04 -5.10 20.05
N PRO A 62 -11.62 -4.73 21.21
CA PRO A 62 -11.35 -3.44 21.85
C PRO A 62 -9.93 -3.33 22.38
N ARG A 63 -9.23 -4.45 22.57
CA ARG A 63 -7.86 -4.54 23.04
C ARG A 63 -7.02 -5.39 22.08
N ASP A 64 -5.72 -5.15 22.08
CA ASP A 64 -4.77 -5.87 21.22
C ASP A 64 -4.68 -7.36 21.55
N LEU A 65 -4.85 -7.73 22.83
CA LEU A 65 -4.90 -9.13 23.28
C LEU A 65 -6.07 -9.31 24.24
N ASP A 66 -7.06 -10.12 23.84
CA ASP A 66 -8.20 -10.54 24.65
C ASP A 66 -8.37 -12.07 24.55
N PRO A 67 -8.22 -12.83 25.66
CA PRO A 67 -8.40 -14.27 25.65
C PRO A 67 -9.80 -14.72 25.18
N ARG A 68 -10.84 -13.91 25.44
CA ARG A 68 -12.22 -14.19 25.00
C ARG A 68 -12.33 -14.14 23.48
N LEU A 69 -11.57 -13.26 22.85
CA LEU A 69 -11.48 -13.15 21.39
C LEU A 69 -10.88 -14.42 20.78
N ALA A 70 -9.88 -15.03 21.42
CA ALA A 70 -9.27 -16.28 20.94
C ALA A 70 -10.29 -17.41 20.80
N LEU A 71 -11.19 -17.57 21.76
CA LEU A 71 -12.26 -18.58 21.70
C LEU A 71 -13.25 -18.31 20.56
N ARG A 72 -13.62 -17.06 20.36
CA ARG A 72 -14.52 -16.65 19.27
C ARG A 72 -13.88 -16.86 17.89
N VAL A 73 -12.65 -16.41 17.72
CA VAL A 73 -11.88 -16.62 16.48
C VAL A 73 -11.72 -18.12 16.20
N ARG A 74 -11.39 -18.94 17.20
CA ARG A 74 -11.28 -20.38 17.05
C ARG A 74 -12.58 -21.03 16.56
N ARG A 75 -13.75 -20.51 16.94
CA ARG A 75 -15.05 -20.99 16.43
C ARG A 75 -15.22 -20.68 14.95
N GLU A 76 -14.85 -19.46 14.51
CA GLU A 76 -14.94 -19.05 13.12
C GLU A 76 -13.94 -19.79 12.21
N THR A 77 -12.73 -20.08 12.73
CA THR A 77 -11.68 -20.77 11.98
C THR A 77 -11.90 -22.26 11.78
N ARG A 78 -12.77 -22.91 12.59
CA ARG A 78 -13.00 -24.38 12.54
C ARG A 78 -13.53 -24.87 11.20
N ASN A 79 -14.31 -24.06 10.50
CA ASN A 79 -14.96 -24.40 9.25
C ASN A 79 -14.16 -23.98 8.01
N ALA A 80 -12.96 -23.43 8.19
CA ALA A 80 -12.08 -23.05 7.11
C ALA A 80 -11.03 -24.13 6.84
N ASP A 81 -10.78 -24.42 5.57
CA ASP A 81 -9.68 -25.29 5.14
C ASP A 81 -8.33 -24.61 5.36
N LEU A 82 -8.31 -23.27 5.20
CA LEU A 82 -7.15 -22.42 5.37
C LEU A 82 -7.57 -21.05 5.96
N VAL A 83 -6.77 -20.55 6.89
CA VAL A 83 -6.89 -19.19 7.43
C VAL A 83 -5.77 -18.34 6.87
N HIS A 84 -6.10 -17.18 6.30
CA HIS A 84 -5.14 -16.20 5.79
C HIS A 84 -5.21 -14.93 6.63
N THR A 85 -4.16 -14.66 7.37
CA THR A 85 -4.08 -13.50 8.27
C THR A 85 -3.30 -12.36 7.64
N HIS A 86 -3.70 -11.14 7.99
CA HIS A 86 -3.06 -9.92 7.54
C HIS A 86 -2.66 -9.08 8.74
N LEU A 87 -1.37 -8.78 8.85
CA LEU A 87 -0.73 -8.12 9.99
C LEU A 87 -0.75 -8.96 11.28
N VAL A 88 0.09 -8.54 12.23
CA VAL A 88 0.43 -9.30 13.43
C VAL A 88 -0.74 -9.58 14.38
N HIS A 89 -1.68 -8.63 14.50
CA HIS A 89 -2.84 -8.84 15.37
C HIS A 89 -3.69 -10.03 14.91
N ALA A 90 -3.92 -10.13 13.60
CA ALA A 90 -4.61 -11.28 13.02
C ALA A 90 -3.75 -12.56 13.12
N ASP A 91 -2.43 -12.45 12.98
CA ASP A 91 -1.50 -13.60 13.09
C ASP A 91 -1.59 -14.28 14.46
N VAL A 92 -1.65 -13.50 15.55
CA VAL A 92 -1.76 -14.03 16.92
C VAL A 92 -2.99 -14.91 17.07
N TYR A 93 -4.15 -14.40 16.66
CA TYR A 93 -5.41 -15.15 16.79
C TYR A 93 -5.52 -16.30 15.78
N GLY A 94 -5.03 -16.08 14.55
CA GLY A 94 -4.97 -17.12 13.52
C GLY A 94 -4.11 -18.32 13.95
N ALA A 95 -2.96 -18.05 14.58
CA ALA A 95 -2.06 -19.09 15.07
C ALA A 95 -2.69 -19.97 16.17
N LEU A 96 -3.63 -19.44 16.94
CA LEU A 96 -4.33 -20.19 18.01
C LEU A 96 -5.48 -21.06 17.49
N GLY A 97 -6.07 -20.73 16.35
CA GLY A 97 -7.30 -21.34 15.88
C GLY A 97 -7.20 -22.11 14.55
N ALA A 98 -6.30 -21.71 13.67
CA ALA A 98 -6.21 -22.28 12.33
C ALA A 98 -5.59 -23.68 12.30
N ARG A 99 -6.12 -24.56 11.45
CA ARG A 99 -5.47 -25.84 11.10
C ARG A 99 -4.29 -25.57 10.16
N ARG A 100 -4.51 -24.76 9.12
CA ARG A 100 -3.51 -24.27 8.18
C ARG A 100 -3.53 -22.77 8.16
N LEU A 101 -2.37 -22.17 8.28
CA LEU A 101 -2.20 -20.71 8.39
C LEU A 101 -1.29 -20.19 7.29
N VAL A 102 -1.75 -19.17 6.58
CA VAL A 102 -0.94 -18.30 5.72
C VAL A 102 -0.97 -16.91 6.33
N SER A 103 0.14 -16.20 6.32
CA SER A 103 0.23 -14.83 6.85
C SER A 103 0.80 -13.91 5.78
N THR A 104 0.18 -12.75 5.54
CA THR A 104 0.75 -11.70 4.69
C THR A 104 1.32 -10.57 5.55
N LYS A 105 2.58 -10.20 5.25
CA LYS A 105 3.28 -9.05 5.81
C LYS A 105 3.14 -7.88 4.86
N HIS A 106 2.68 -6.73 5.39
CA HIS A 106 2.31 -5.54 4.60
C HIS A 106 3.27 -4.36 4.77
N ASN A 107 4.15 -4.38 5.79
CA ASN A 107 5.06 -3.29 6.10
C ASN A 107 6.36 -3.78 6.76
N ASP A 108 7.38 -2.95 6.65
CA ASP A 108 8.73 -3.12 7.17
C ASP A 108 9.02 -2.22 8.38
N ASP A 109 8.02 -1.99 9.24
CA ASP A 109 8.17 -1.12 10.40
C ASP A 109 9.38 -1.49 11.25
N PRO A 110 10.28 -0.55 11.57
CA PRO A 110 11.54 -0.83 12.27
C PRO A 110 11.38 -1.50 13.64
N PHE A 111 10.26 -1.24 14.35
CA PHE A 111 10.01 -1.85 15.67
C PHE A 111 9.93 -3.38 15.62
N ARG A 112 9.59 -3.96 14.44
CA ARG A 112 9.51 -5.42 14.23
C ARG A 112 10.87 -6.10 14.34
N ALA A 113 11.96 -5.39 14.06
CA ALA A 113 13.32 -5.88 14.21
C ALA A 113 13.83 -5.85 15.67
N GLY A 114 13.09 -5.20 16.58
CA GLY A 114 13.37 -5.16 18.02
C GLY A 114 12.96 -6.44 18.77
N ALA A 115 12.59 -6.31 20.02
CA ALA A 115 12.14 -7.44 20.87
C ALA A 115 10.93 -8.19 20.26
N PHE A 116 10.10 -7.49 19.51
CA PHE A 116 8.92 -8.04 18.86
C PHE A 116 9.24 -9.14 17.83
N ARG A 117 10.48 -9.19 17.29
CA ARG A 117 10.95 -10.24 16.36
C ARG A 117 10.74 -11.67 16.89
N PHE A 118 10.82 -11.87 18.21
CA PHE A 118 10.62 -13.22 18.78
C PHE A 118 9.16 -13.69 18.64
N VAL A 119 8.20 -12.78 18.76
CA VAL A 119 6.78 -13.05 18.54
C VAL A 119 6.55 -13.35 17.05
N GLU A 120 7.07 -12.51 16.15
CA GLU A 120 6.97 -12.70 14.70
C GLU A 120 7.55 -14.06 14.26
N ARG A 121 8.70 -14.47 14.81
CA ARG A 121 9.32 -15.78 14.53
C ARG A 121 8.44 -16.94 15.01
N ALA A 122 7.86 -16.84 16.20
CA ALA A 122 6.99 -17.88 16.72
C ALA A 122 5.73 -18.04 15.86
N LEU A 123 5.12 -16.92 15.46
CA LEU A 123 3.96 -16.90 14.57
C LEU A 123 4.30 -17.45 13.16
N ALA A 124 5.44 -17.07 12.61
CA ALA A 124 5.89 -17.57 11.31
C ALA A 124 6.19 -19.08 11.31
N ARG A 125 6.70 -19.63 12.43
CA ARG A 125 6.88 -21.09 12.57
C ARG A 125 5.54 -21.84 12.51
N ARG A 126 4.48 -21.24 13.04
CA ARG A 126 3.12 -21.81 13.04
C ARG A 126 2.48 -21.69 11.64
N ALA A 127 2.83 -20.67 10.87
CA ALA A 127 2.33 -20.50 9.50
C ALA A 127 2.91 -21.58 8.55
N SER A 128 2.08 -22.10 7.66
CA SER A 128 2.49 -22.98 6.57
C SER A 128 3.35 -22.21 5.56
N LYS A 129 2.93 -21.01 5.23
CA LYS A 129 3.64 -20.05 4.36
C LYS A 129 3.42 -18.61 4.84
N VAL A 130 4.38 -17.75 4.51
CA VAL A 130 4.32 -16.31 4.78
C VAL A 130 4.50 -15.57 3.45
N ILE A 131 3.57 -14.68 3.13
CA ILE A 131 3.65 -13.81 1.97
C ILE A 131 4.30 -12.49 2.40
N ALA A 132 5.35 -12.10 1.69
CA ALA A 132 5.87 -10.74 1.71
C ALA A 132 5.40 -10.03 0.43
N ILE A 133 4.91 -8.80 0.57
CA ILE A 133 4.35 -8.08 -0.59
C ILE A 133 5.41 -7.50 -1.52
N THR A 134 6.69 -7.53 -1.12
CA THR A 134 7.85 -7.09 -1.92
C THR A 134 9.10 -7.89 -1.57
N GLN A 135 10.09 -7.91 -2.46
CA GLN A 135 11.40 -8.51 -2.20
C GLN A 135 12.13 -7.75 -1.06
N ALA A 136 12.01 -6.43 -1.02
CA ALA A 136 12.58 -5.62 0.06
C ALA A 136 12.01 -6.05 1.41
N LEU A 137 10.69 -6.24 1.49
CA LEU A 137 10.05 -6.73 2.71
C LEU A 137 10.46 -8.16 3.03
N ALA A 138 10.60 -9.05 2.03
CA ALA A 138 11.08 -10.40 2.25
C ALA A 138 12.51 -10.40 2.84
N ARG A 139 13.42 -9.59 2.28
CA ARG A 139 14.77 -9.41 2.84
C ARG A 139 14.72 -8.88 4.28
N PHE A 140 13.94 -7.86 4.56
CA PHE A 140 13.75 -7.35 5.92
C PHE A 140 13.27 -8.45 6.89
N GLN A 141 12.30 -9.26 6.49
CA GLN A 141 11.77 -10.35 7.30
C GLN A 141 12.82 -11.43 7.58
N VAL A 142 13.68 -11.77 6.62
CA VAL A 142 14.76 -12.76 6.80
C VAL A 142 15.90 -12.16 7.63
N GLU A 143 16.44 -11.02 7.22
CA GLU A 143 17.69 -10.48 7.76
C GLU A 143 17.53 -9.78 9.10
N ARG A 144 16.43 -9.03 9.27
CA ARG A 144 16.21 -8.20 10.46
C ARG A 144 15.29 -8.86 11.48
N VAL A 145 14.24 -9.52 11.02
CA VAL A 145 13.30 -10.24 11.90
C VAL A 145 13.77 -11.68 12.14
N GLY A 146 14.37 -12.32 11.14
CA GLY A 146 14.90 -13.68 11.20
C GLY A 146 13.84 -14.75 10.96
N LEU A 147 12.94 -14.51 10.03
CA LEU A 147 11.99 -15.51 9.56
C LEU A 147 12.70 -16.55 8.67
N PRO A 148 12.26 -17.82 8.68
CA PRO A 148 12.79 -18.83 7.78
C PRO A 148 12.52 -18.48 6.31
N ALA A 149 13.57 -18.40 5.50
CA ALA A 149 13.47 -17.98 4.09
C ALA A 149 12.62 -18.96 3.24
N ASP A 150 12.64 -20.24 3.55
CA ASP A 150 11.87 -21.30 2.87
C ASP A 150 10.35 -21.17 3.07
N LYS A 151 9.91 -20.46 4.10
CA LYS A 151 8.51 -20.15 4.34
C LYS A 151 8.04 -18.89 3.63
N LEU A 152 8.96 -18.02 3.22
CA LEU A 152 8.64 -16.75 2.59
C LEU A 152 8.41 -16.90 1.07
N GLU A 153 7.37 -16.27 0.59
CA GLU A 153 7.10 -16.11 -0.84
C GLU A 153 6.70 -14.67 -1.13
N VAL A 154 7.27 -14.09 -2.19
CA VAL A 154 6.92 -12.72 -2.58
C VAL A 154 5.73 -12.76 -3.52
N ILE A 155 4.65 -12.11 -3.12
CA ILE A 155 3.48 -11.89 -3.98
C ILE A 155 3.14 -10.41 -3.92
N HIS A 156 3.44 -9.69 -5.00
CA HIS A 156 3.14 -8.26 -5.12
C HIS A 156 1.64 -8.01 -5.10
N TYR A 157 1.25 -6.82 -4.68
CA TYR A 157 -0.11 -6.35 -4.88
C TYR A 157 -0.43 -6.23 -6.36
N GLY A 158 -1.69 -6.45 -6.71
CA GLY A 158 -2.23 -6.23 -8.03
C GLY A 158 -3.25 -5.11 -8.04
N LEU A 159 -3.28 -4.38 -9.15
CA LEU A 159 -4.27 -3.35 -9.43
C LEU A 159 -4.59 -3.37 -10.92
N ASP A 160 -5.88 -3.44 -11.28
CA ASP A 160 -6.36 -3.40 -12.65
C ASP A 160 -7.21 -2.15 -12.87
N GLY A 161 -6.65 -1.18 -13.58
CA GLY A 161 -7.37 0.04 -13.89
C GLY A 161 -7.49 1.03 -12.73
N LEU A 162 -8.13 2.13 -13.05
CA LEU A 162 -8.39 3.24 -12.13
C LEU A 162 -9.88 3.30 -11.81
N SER A 163 -10.24 4.06 -10.78
CA SER A 163 -11.62 4.35 -10.42
C SER A 163 -12.47 4.72 -11.65
N PRO A 164 -13.77 4.40 -11.67
CA PRO A 164 -14.72 4.82 -12.73
C PRO A 164 -14.73 6.33 -13.01
N ALA A 165 -14.31 7.13 -12.05
CA ALA A 165 -14.19 8.59 -12.18
C ALA A 165 -12.97 9.05 -12.99
N TRP A 166 -12.20 8.13 -13.60
CA TRP A 166 -11.12 8.50 -14.51
C TRP A 166 -11.61 9.37 -15.66
N GLY A 167 -10.99 10.56 -15.79
CA GLY A 167 -11.39 11.55 -16.81
C GLY A 167 -12.44 12.55 -16.37
N SER A 168 -13.00 12.47 -15.14
CA SER A 168 -13.78 13.56 -14.55
C SER A 168 -12.90 14.80 -14.30
N ASN A 169 -13.51 15.98 -14.31
CA ASN A 169 -12.76 17.20 -14.02
C ASN A 169 -12.34 17.23 -12.54
N PRO A 170 -11.06 17.50 -12.24
CA PRO A 170 -10.67 17.74 -10.87
C PRO A 170 -11.30 19.01 -10.33
N PRO A 171 -11.45 19.16 -9.01
CA PRO A 171 -11.92 20.39 -8.39
C PRO A 171 -11.07 21.61 -8.79
N ASP A 172 -11.68 22.81 -8.75
CA ASP A 172 -11.05 24.09 -9.12
C ASP A 172 -10.07 24.62 -8.04
N ASP A 173 -9.53 23.74 -7.20
CA ASP A 173 -8.62 24.12 -6.11
C ASP A 173 -7.24 24.55 -6.58
N VAL A 174 -6.92 24.34 -7.86
CA VAL A 174 -5.61 24.61 -8.47
C VAL A 174 -5.81 25.38 -9.75
N ARG A 175 -4.91 26.33 -10.04
CA ARG A 175 -4.99 27.14 -11.26
C ARG A 175 -5.10 26.25 -12.51
N PRO A 176 -5.98 26.61 -13.47
CA PRO A 176 -6.16 25.80 -14.69
C PRO A 176 -4.87 25.57 -15.48
N ASP A 177 -3.94 26.54 -15.45
CA ASP A 177 -2.67 26.51 -16.17
C ASP A 177 -1.48 26.02 -15.33
N ALA A 178 -1.74 25.52 -14.09
CA ALA A 178 -0.70 25.00 -13.22
C ALA A 178 -0.09 23.70 -13.78
N ARG A 179 1.23 23.54 -13.54
CA ARG A 179 1.93 22.26 -13.66
C ARG A 179 1.77 21.51 -12.35
N VAL A 180 0.95 20.49 -12.35
CA VAL A 180 0.55 19.76 -11.13
C VAL A 180 1.52 18.64 -10.80
N LEU A 181 2.24 18.81 -9.70
CA LEU A 181 3.04 17.77 -9.06
C LEU A 181 2.16 17.10 -8.03
N LEU A 182 1.70 15.88 -8.30
CA LEU A 182 0.74 15.17 -7.44
C LEU A 182 1.46 14.26 -6.44
N ALA A 183 1.08 14.32 -5.17
CA ALA A 183 1.44 13.31 -4.17
C ALA A 183 0.16 12.70 -3.57
N VAL A 184 0.11 11.37 -3.44
CA VAL A 184 -1.02 10.63 -2.89
C VAL A 184 -0.54 9.78 -1.74
N CYS A 185 -0.65 10.28 -0.50
CA CYS A 185 -0.14 9.58 0.66
C CYS A 185 -0.65 10.19 1.98
N ARG A 186 -0.44 9.49 3.09
CA ARG A 186 -0.64 10.06 4.44
C ARG A 186 0.39 11.16 4.70
N LEU A 187 -0.01 12.19 5.45
CA LEU A 187 0.90 13.28 5.87
C LEU A 187 1.69 12.83 7.11
N GLU A 188 2.63 11.93 6.91
CA GLU A 188 3.47 11.33 7.94
C GLU A 188 4.96 11.47 7.57
N PRO A 189 5.89 11.51 8.55
CA PRO A 189 7.33 11.66 8.28
C PRO A 189 7.87 10.62 7.30
N GLN A 190 7.31 9.42 7.33
CA GLN A 190 7.61 8.34 6.39
C GLN A 190 7.52 8.77 4.93
N LYS A 191 6.57 9.61 4.59
CA LYS A 191 6.24 9.97 3.20
C LYS A 191 7.10 11.10 2.63
N GLY A 192 7.92 11.75 3.45
CA GLY A 192 8.92 12.72 3.00
C GLY A 192 8.36 13.95 2.27
N LEU A 193 7.10 14.33 2.55
CA LEU A 193 6.46 15.48 1.87
C LEU A 193 7.21 16.79 2.12
N ASP A 194 7.88 16.93 3.26
CA ASP A 194 8.77 18.04 3.57
C ASP A 194 9.90 18.19 2.52
N ILE A 195 10.41 17.08 1.98
CA ILE A 195 11.42 17.09 0.90
C ILE A 195 10.82 17.64 -0.39
N ALA A 196 9.58 17.23 -0.75
CA ALA A 196 8.91 17.78 -1.93
C ALA A 196 8.65 19.28 -1.79
N VAL A 197 8.21 19.74 -0.60
CA VAL A 197 8.00 21.18 -0.32
C VAL A 197 9.31 21.95 -0.44
N ARG A 198 10.42 21.43 0.11
CA ARG A 198 11.76 22.05 0.01
C ARG A 198 12.33 22.06 -1.40
N ALA A 199 11.97 21.12 -2.25
CA ALA A 199 12.37 21.06 -3.66
C ALA A 199 11.64 22.12 -4.52
N LEU A 200 10.46 22.57 -4.09
CA LEU A 200 9.55 23.38 -4.91
C LEU A 200 10.13 24.76 -5.31
N PRO A 201 10.89 25.50 -4.48
CA PRO A 201 11.52 26.76 -4.91
C PRO A 201 12.43 26.59 -6.13
N GLU A 202 13.28 25.55 -6.15
CA GLU A 202 14.17 25.28 -7.29
C GLU A 202 13.39 24.82 -8.52
N ILE A 203 12.37 23.99 -8.36
CA ILE A 203 11.49 23.58 -9.47
C ILE A 203 10.82 24.82 -10.07
N ARG A 204 10.29 25.72 -9.24
CA ARG A 204 9.59 26.93 -9.67
C ARG A 204 10.50 27.96 -10.34
N ALA A 205 11.77 27.98 -10.02
CA ALA A 205 12.74 28.83 -10.72
C ALA A 205 12.78 28.50 -12.22
N ARG A 206 12.51 27.26 -12.62
CA ARG A 206 12.48 26.79 -14.02
C ARG A 206 11.07 26.60 -14.57
N HIS A 207 10.11 26.25 -13.70
CA HIS A 207 8.71 26.04 -14.01
C HIS A 207 7.83 26.90 -13.08
N PRO A 208 7.67 28.20 -13.30
CA PRO A 208 6.99 29.13 -12.38
C PRO A 208 5.54 28.74 -12.05
N LYS A 209 4.92 27.94 -12.93
CA LYS A 209 3.55 27.43 -12.76
C LYS A 209 3.48 26.11 -11.99
N ALA A 210 4.58 25.53 -11.51
CA ALA A 210 4.57 24.30 -10.74
C ALA A 210 3.91 24.49 -9.38
N GLU A 211 2.98 23.59 -9.04
CA GLU A 211 2.25 23.56 -7.78
C GLU A 211 2.22 22.11 -7.25
N LEU A 212 2.43 21.95 -5.94
CA LEU A 212 2.34 20.65 -5.28
C LEU A 212 0.93 20.42 -4.76
N VAL A 213 0.30 19.37 -5.23
CA VAL A 213 -1.02 18.92 -4.75
C VAL A 213 -0.85 17.63 -3.98
N VAL A 214 -1.34 17.60 -2.75
CA VAL A 214 -1.23 16.44 -1.86
C VAL A 214 -2.61 15.93 -1.49
N LEU A 215 -2.89 14.68 -1.84
CA LEU A 215 -4.12 13.98 -1.47
C LEU A 215 -3.83 13.06 -0.28
N GLY A 216 -4.42 13.38 0.86
CA GLY A 216 -4.29 12.62 2.09
C GLY A 216 -4.30 13.47 3.33
N GLU A 217 -4.30 12.81 4.48
CA GLU A 217 -4.31 13.44 5.79
C GLU A 217 -3.23 12.83 6.68
N GLY A 218 -2.88 13.52 7.76
CA GLY A 218 -1.95 13.04 8.75
C GLY A 218 -1.41 14.14 9.67
N ALA A 219 -0.58 13.72 10.62
CA ALA A 219 -0.12 14.58 11.69
C ALA A 219 0.78 15.74 11.23
N GLN A 220 1.41 15.63 10.06
CA GLN A 220 2.32 16.67 9.55
C GLN A 220 1.62 17.84 8.84
N ARG A 221 0.28 17.89 8.74
CA ARG A 221 -0.42 18.95 8.01
C ARG A 221 0.07 20.36 8.38
N SER A 222 0.00 20.72 9.66
CA SER A 222 0.38 22.07 10.12
C SER A 222 1.87 22.39 9.89
N GLU A 223 2.74 21.40 9.98
CA GLU A 223 4.16 21.56 9.70
C GLU A 223 4.41 21.85 8.20
N LEU A 224 3.73 21.10 7.32
CA LEU A 224 3.83 21.29 5.87
C LEU A 224 3.25 22.63 5.43
N GLU A 225 2.13 23.07 6.00
CA GLU A 225 1.54 24.40 5.76
C GLU A 225 2.49 25.52 6.20
N ARG A 226 3.10 25.39 7.39
CA ARG A 226 4.10 26.35 7.88
C ARG A 226 5.32 26.39 6.93
N LEU A 227 5.85 25.23 6.57
CA LEU A 227 7.01 25.14 5.69
C LEU A 227 6.74 25.75 4.30
N ALA A 228 5.56 25.47 3.73
CA ALA A 228 5.14 26.05 2.45
C ALA A 228 5.03 27.58 2.52
N SER A 229 4.49 28.11 3.63
CA SER A 229 4.41 29.57 3.88
C SER A 229 5.79 30.21 4.03
N GLU A 230 6.69 29.59 4.78
CA GLU A 230 8.08 30.07 4.97
C GLU A 230 8.85 30.14 3.64
N LEU A 231 8.66 29.15 2.77
CA LEU A 231 9.31 29.07 1.47
C LEU A 231 8.54 29.81 0.38
N GLN A 232 7.35 30.36 0.69
CA GLN A 232 6.46 31.08 -0.24
C GLN A 232 6.15 30.26 -1.51
N VAL A 233 5.82 28.97 -1.33
CA VAL A 233 5.52 28.05 -2.43
C VAL A 233 4.06 27.55 -2.39
N PRO A 234 3.42 27.34 -3.55
CA PRO A 234 2.04 26.84 -3.61
C PRO A 234 2.00 25.35 -3.31
N VAL A 235 1.44 25.01 -2.17
CA VAL A 235 1.17 23.62 -1.72
C VAL A 235 -0.30 23.52 -1.33
N HIS A 236 -1.00 22.59 -1.95
CA HIS A 236 -2.42 22.33 -1.71
C HIS A 236 -2.60 21.02 -0.98
N LEU A 237 -2.95 21.05 0.31
CA LEU A 237 -3.21 19.86 1.13
C LEU A 237 -4.72 19.59 1.14
N LEU A 238 -5.23 18.80 0.20
CA LEU A 238 -6.66 18.66 -0.07
C LEU A 238 -7.37 17.66 0.86
N GLY A 239 -6.63 16.99 1.73
CA GLY A 239 -7.23 15.98 2.59
C GLY A 239 -7.56 14.69 1.84
N ARG A 240 -8.50 13.92 2.37
CA ARG A 240 -8.99 12.72 1.69
C ARG A 240 -9.95 13.13 0.58
N VAL A 241 -9.64 12.72 -0.63
CA VAL A 241 -10.50 12.94 -1.79
C VAL A 241 -11.11 11.62 -2.25
N PRO A 242 -12.38 11.61 -2.67
CA PRO A 242 -13.03 10.39 -3.16
C PRO A 242 -12.50 9.97 -4.54
N ASP A 243 -12.00 10.91 -5.32
CA ASP A 243 -11.63 10.72 -6.73
C ASP A 243 -10.15 11.03 -6.98
N VAL A 244 -9.29 10.08 -6.60
CA VAL A 244 -7.86 10.14 -6.90
C VAL A 244 -7.60 10.06 -8.41
N ALA A 245 -8.48 9.38 -9.16
CA ALA A 245 -8.30 9.19 -10.60
C ALA A 245 -8.45 10.50 -11.38
N ALA A 246 -9.37 11.38 -10.99
CA ALA A 246 -9.51 12.71 -11.58
C ALA A 246 -8.23 13.54 -11.37
N TRP A 247 -7.66 13.50 -10.18
CA TRP A 247 -6.40 14.18 -9.89
C TRP A 247 -5.21 13.59 -10.66
N LEU A 248 -5.15 12.27 -10.79
CA LEU A 248 -4.15 11.63 -11.64
C LEU A 248 -4.31 12.05 -13.10
N SER A 249 -5.54 12.18 -13.61
CA SER A 249 -5.75 12.65 -14.98
C SER A 249 -5.21 14.08 -15.19
N ARG A 250 -5.35 14.95 -14.21
CA ARG A 250 -4.90 16.35 -14.23
C ARG A 250 -3.40 16.51 -13.99
N ALA A 251 -2.77 15.58 -13.27
CA ALA A 251 -1.38 15.66 -12.90
C ALA A 251 -0.44 15.63 -14.11
N ASP A 252 0.64 16.41 -14.05
CA ASP A 252 1.76 16.31 -15.00
C ASP A 252 2.67 15.12 -14.63
N LEU A 253 2.88 14.88 -13.33
CA LEU A 253 3.62 13.72 -12.82
C LEU A 253 3.23 13.40 -11.36
N LEU A 254 3.53 12.18 -10.91
CA LEU A 254 3.47 11.82 -9.49
C LEU A 254 4.83 12.03 -8.84
N VAL A 255 4.85 12.68 -7.66
CA VAL A 255 6.02 12.79 -6.78
C VAL A 255 5.83 11.89 -5.57
N HIS A 256 6.78 11.01 -5.29
CA HIS A 256 6.72 10.09 -4.15
C HIS A 256 8.05 10.05 -3.37
N PRO A 257 8.32 11.07 -2.53
CA PRO A 257 9.61 11.28 -1.87
C PRO A 257 9.76 10.51 -0.55
N ALA A 258 9.19 9.30 -0.48
CA ALA A 258 9.13 8.52 0.75
C ALA A 258 10.52 8.16 1.30
N ARG A 259 10.68 8.18 2.62
CA ARG A 259 11.86 7.69 3.34
C ARG A 259 11.89 6.17 3.44
N TRP A 260 10.73 5.53 3.50
CA TRP A 260 10.53 4.08 3.33
C TRP A 260 9.10 3.79 2.87
N GLU A 261 8.91 2.68 2.18
CA GLU A 261 7.63 2.29 1.60
C GLU A 261 7.44 0.77 1.66
N GLY A 262 6.27 0.32 2.12
CA GLY A 262 5.91 -1.10 2.13
C GLY A 262 5.65 -1.65 0.74
N PHE A 263 4.88 -0.91 -0.07
CA PHE A 263 4.59 -1.24 -1.46
C PHE A 263 4.53 0.01 -2.35
N GLY A 264 3.62 0.96 -2.09
CA GLY A 264 3.43 2.16 -2.89
C GLY A 264 2.31 2.03 -3.93
N LEU A 265 1.08 1.72 -3.51
CA LEU A 265 -0.07 1.63 -4.43
C LEU A 265 -0.26 2.89 -5.28
N ALA A 266 0.03 4.08 -4.73
CA ALA A 266 -0.03 5.33 -5.48
C ALA A 266 0.90 5.35 -6.70
N LEU A 267 2.04 4.64 -6.64
CA LEU A 267 2.94 4.47 -7.79
C LEU A 267 2.24 3.67 -8.90
N LEU A 268 1.59 2.54 -8.55
CA LEU A 268 0.83 1.76 -9.53
C LEU A 268 -0.34 2.55 -10.11
N GLU A 269 -1.06 3.31 -9.29
CA GLU A 269 -2.17 4.16 -9.75
C GLU A 269 -1.67 5.18 -10.77
N ALA A 270 -0.53 5.84 -10.51
CA ALA A 270 0.08 6.79 -11.45
C ALA A 270 0.55 6.10 -12.74
N MET A 271 1.20 4.94 -12.63
CA MET A 271 1.66 4.15 -13.79
C MET A 271 0.47 3.69 -14.66
N LEU A 272 -0.61 3.19 -14.05
CA LEU A 272 -1.84 2.82 -14.77
C LEU A 272 -2.50 4.04 -15.45
N ALA A 273 -2.36 5.22 -14.84
CA ALA A 273 -2.76 6.50 -15.41
C ALA A 273 -1.82 7.02 -16.51
N SER A 274 -0.80 6.27 -16.88
CA SER A 274 0.26 6.70 -17.81
C SER A 274 0.94 8.02 -17.36
N LYS A 275 1.05 8.24 -16.03
CA LYS A 275 1.75 9.43 -15.51
C LYS A 275 3.20 9.10 -15.21
N PRO A 276 4.13 9.97 -15.60
CA PRO A 276 5.52 9.87 -15.16
C PRO A 276 5.59 9.86 -13.63
N VAL A 277 6.56 9.13 -13.08
CA VAL A 277 6.79 9.05 -11.65
C VAL A 277 8.19 9.56 -11.34
N VAL A 278 8.30 10.44 -10.33
CA VAL A 278 9.58 10.79 -9.69
C VAL A 278 9.48 10.35 -8.24
N ALA A 279 10.34 9.42 -7.83
CA ALA A 279 10.28 8.81 -6.51
C ALA A 279 11.68 8.62 -5.91
N THR A 280 11.74 8.32 -4.61
CA THR A 280 13.00 7.97 -3.95
C THR A 280 13.38 6.51 -4.16
N ASN A 281 14.68 6.24 -4.24
CA ASN A 281 15.24 4.89 -4.37
C ASN A 281 15.34 4.21 -2.99
N VAL A 282 14.19 3.84 -2.40
CA VAL A 282 14.14 3.22 -1.07
C VAL A 282 13.20 2.02 -1.03
N SER A 283 13.48 1.09 -0.15
CA SER A 283 12.60 -0.06 0.18
C SER A 283 12.07 -0.78 -1.06
N SER A 284 10.75 -0.77 -1.26
CA SER A 284 10.05 -1.43 -2.37
C SER A 284 9.97 -0.61 -3.66
N ILE A 285 10.26 0.68 -3.62
CA ILE A 285 10.04 1.58 -4.77
C ILE A 285 10.78 1.11 -6.03
N PRO A 286 12.07 0.69 -5.97
CA PRO A 286 12.79 0.17 -7.14
C PRO A 286 12.21 -1.14 -7.72
N GLU A 287 11.37 -1.85 -6.98
CA GLU A 287 10.66 -3.03 -7.50
C GLU A 287 9.48 -2.63 -8.39
N ILE A 288 8.87 -1.48 -8.10
CA ILE A 288 7.69 -0.97 -8.80
C ILE A 288 8.13 -0.09 -9.98
N VAL A 289 8.98 0.88 -9.72
CA VAL A 289 9.46 1.86 -10.70
C VAL A 289 10.85 1.45 -11.18
N ALA A 290 10.98 1.15 -12.46
CA ALA A 290 12.27 0.91 -13.12
C ALA A 290 12.90 2.28 -13.46
N ASP A 291 14.04 2.58 -12.81
CA ASP A 291 14.74 3.86 -12.98
C ASP A 291 15.17 4.10 -14.44
N GLY A 292 14.87 5.27 -14.96
CA GLY A 292 15.16 5.64 -16.34
C GLY A 292 14.24 5.01 -17.40
N GLU A 293 13.36 4.05 -17.02
CA GLU A 293 12.44 3.38 -17.93
C GLU A 293 10.97 3.76 -17.65
N THR A 294 10.51 3.58 -16.43
CA THR A 294 9.11 3.83 -16.03
C THR A 294 8.96 5.04 -15.11
N GLY A 295 10.05 5.69 -14.77
CA GLY A 295 10.14 6.87 -13.91
C GLY A 295 11.58 7.22 -13.62
N VAL A 296 11.78 8.16 -12.69
CA VAL A 296 13.10 8.59 -12.22
C VAL A 296 13.19 8.35 -10.72
N LEU A 297 14.26 7.67 -10.29
CA LEU A 297 14.55 7.42 -8.88
C LEU A 297 15.68 8.32 -8.41
N VAL A 298 15.51 8.93 -7.23
CA VAL A 298 16.49 9.83 -6.60
C VAL A 298 16.88 9.34 -5.21
N ALA A 299 17.98 9.84 -4.67
CA ALA A 299 18.35 9.57 -3.28
C ALA A 299 17.26 10.09 -2.31
N PRO A 300 17.01 9.39 -1.19
CA PRO A 300 16.12 9.90 -0.15
C PRO A 300 16.72 11.12 0.54
N ASP A 301 15.87 11.93 1.14
CA ASP A 301 16.23 13.13 1.91
C ASP A 301 17.09 14.18 1.12
N ASP A 302 16.97 14.18 -0.22
CA ASP A 302 17.69 15.10 -1.11
C ASP A 302 16.70 15.95 -1.93
N PRO A 303 16.33 17.17 -1.45
CA PRO A 303 15.45 18.07 -2.18
C PRO A 303 16.03 18.54 -3.52
N ALA A 304 17.35 18.70 -3.63
CA ALA A 304 17.99 19.18 -4.86
C ALA A 304 17.97 18.11 -5.96
N ALA A 305 18.26 16.84 -5.60
CA ALA A 305 18.10 15.72 -6.52
C ALA A 305 16.64 15.56 -6.98
N LEU A 306 15.68 15.71 -6.05
CA LEU A 306 14.26 15.67 -6.38
C LEU A 306 13.86 16.80 -7.34
N ALA A 307 14.32 18.04 -7.08
CA ALA A 307 14.05 19.19 -7.94
C ALA A 307 14.63 19.01 -9.35
N THR A 308 15.84 18.49 -9.45
CA THR A 308 16.49 18.19 -10.73
C THR A 308 15.70 17.14 -11.53
N ALA A 309 15.30 16.04 -10.88
CA ALA A 309 14.52 14.97 -11.51
C ALA A 309 13.15 15.45 -11.97
N VAL A 310 12.41 16.17 -11.12
CA VAL A 310 11.11 16.76 -11.46
C VAL A 310 11.24 17.72 -12.64
N THR A 311 12.22 18.62 -12.62
CA THR A 311 12.47 19.57 -13.72
C THR A 311 12.77 18.84 -15.03
N ARG A 312 13.59 17.79 -14.99
CA ARG A 312 13.89 16.96 -16.17
C ARG A 312 12.63 16.35 -16.75
N VAL A 313 11.78 15.73 -15.91
CA VAL A 313 10.53 15.07 -16.34
C VAL A 313 9.50 16.09 -16.85
N LEU A 314 9.43 17.29 -16.26
CA LEU A 314 8.53 18.35 -16.75
C LEU A 314 8.98 18.92 -18.12
N ASN A 315 10.28 18.94 -18.40
CA ASN A 315 10.81 19.36 -19.69
C ASN A 315 10.60 18.29 -20.78
N ASP A 316 10.85 17.04 -20.43
CA ASP A 316 10.70 15.89 -21.34
C ASP A 316 10.21 14.66 -20.56
N PRO A 317 8.91 14.38 -20.55
CA PRO A 317 8.35 13.21 -19.90
C PRO A 317 8.71 11.90 -20.61
N GLY A 318 9.26 11.95 -21.84
CA GLY A 318 9.63 10.81 -22.64
C GLY A 318 8.48 9.77 -22.71
N SER A 319 8.86 8.51 -22.60
CA SER A 319 7.92 7.36 -22.61
C SER A 319 7.62 6.80 -21.20
N TYR A 320 8.02 7.50 -20.12
CA TYR A 320 7.88 6.98 -18.75
C TYR A 320 6.47 6.54 -18.40
N GLY A 321 5.47 7.37 -18.73
CA GLY A 321 4.08 7.06 -18.43
C GLY A 321 3.57 5.82 -19.17
N GLU A 322 3.88 5.71 -20.48
CA GLU A 322 3.45 4.57 -21.29
C GLU A 322 4.16 3.27 -20.88
N GLN A 323 5.46 3.31 -20.64
CA GLN A 323 6.22 2.16 -20.15
C GLN A 323 5.76 1.78 -18.74
N GLY A 324 5.49 2.77 -17.88
CA GLY A 324 4.90 2.55 -16.56
C GLY A 324 3.58 1.78 -16.64
N ARG A 325 2.66 2.21 -17.50
CA ARG A 325 1.37 1.53 -17.70
C ARG A 325 1.54 0.09 -18.17
N ARG A 326 2.43 -0.16 -19.13
CA ARG A 326 2.71 -1.53 -19.61
C ARG A 326 3.25 -2.40 -18.48
N ARG A 327 4.22 -1.90 -17.71
CA ARG A 327 4.79 -2.62 -16.57
C ARG A 327 3.74 -2.89 -15.50
N ALA A 328 2.93 -1.90 -15.11
CA ALA A 328 1.86 -2.08 -14.13
C ALA A 328 0.88 -3.18 -14.56
N GLY A 329 0.42 -3.16 -15.81
CA GLY A 329 -0.51 -4.15 -16.34
C GLY A 329 0.07 -5.56 -16.47
N SER A 330 1.37 -5.70 -16.76
CA SER A 330 1.99 -7.03 -16.93
C SER A 330 2.49 -7.64 -15.60
N GLU A 331 3.11 -6.84 -14.74
CA GLU A 331 3.78 -7.36 -13.54
C GLU A 331 2.94 -7.25 -12.27
N PHE A 332 2.02 -6.27 -12.22
CA PHE A 332 1.24 -5.95 -11.04
C PHE A 332 -0.27 -6.04 -11.29
N SER A 333 -0.71 -6.94 -12.18
CA SER A 333 -2.13 -7.18 -12.42
C SER A 333 -2.80 -7.95 -11.30
N VAL A 334 -4.10 -7.73 -11.09
CA VAL A 334 -4.93 -8.49 -10.15
C VAL A 334 -4.90 -9.98 -10.48
N ALA A 335 -4.96 -10.33 -11.76
CA ALA A 335 -4.90 -11.73 -12.21
C ALA A 335 -3.61 -12.42 -11.73
N ARG A 336 -2.45 -11.79 -11.94
CA ARG A 336 -1.14 -12.34 -11.52
C ARG A 336 -1.06 -12.49 -10.00
N MET A 337 -1.50 -11.50 -9.24
CA MET A 337 -1.55 -11.57 -7.78
C MET A 337 -2.43 -12.72 -7.30
N THR A 338 -3.62 -12.84 -7.90
CA THR A 338 -4.59 -13.89 -7.54
C THR A 338 -4.08 -15.28 -7.89
N ASP A 339 -3.54 -15.50 -9.08
CA ASP A 339 -2.98 -16.79 -9.51
C ASP A 339 -1.83 -17.25 -8.62
N ARG A 340 -0.92 -16.34 -8.24
CA ARG A 340 0.17 -16.64 -7.32
C ARG A 340 -0.33 -16.98 -5.92
N THR A 341 -1.37 -16.26 -5.45
CA THR A 341 -1.99 -16.53 -4.15
C THR A 341 -2.67 -17.89 -4.14
N LEU A 342 -3.40 -18.25 -5.20
CA LEU A 342 -4.02 -19.58 -5.35
C LEU A 342 -2.99 -20.70 -5.35
N ALA A 343 -1.93 -20.57 -6.14
CA ALA A 343 -0.85 -21.54 -6.18
C ALA A 343 -0.18 -21.74 -4.80
N LEU A 344 -0.02 -20.66 -4.03
CA LEU A 344 0.47 -20.74 -2.65
C LEU A 344 -0.52 -21.48 -1.73
N TYR A 345 -1.82 -21.21 -1.84
CA TYR A 345 -2.84 -21.89 -1.05
C TYR A 345 -2.86 -23.39 -1.32
N GLU A 346 -2.75 -23.82 -2.58
CA GLU A 346 -2.67 -25.24 -2.94
C GLU A 346 -1.47 -25.94 -2.29
N ARG A 347 -0.29 -25.28 -2.31
CA ARG A 347 0.91 -25.80 -1.64
C ARG A 347 0.73 -25.84 -0.11
N ALA A 348 0.16 -24.79 0.48
CA ALA A 348 -0.11 -24.74 1.92
C ALA A 348 -1.15 -25.79 2.36
N ALA A 349 -2.12 -26.10 1.51
CA ALA A 349 -3.12 -27.12 1.77
C ALA A 349 -2.56 -28.56 1.72
N ARG A 350 -1.53 -28.81 0.92
CA ARG A 350 -0.86 -30.13 0.81
C ARG A 350 0.23 -30.35 1.86
N ALA A 351 0.71 -29.29 2.51
CA ALA A 351 1.73 -29.42 3.56
C ALA A 351 1.20 -30.25 4.75
N PRO A 352 2.00 -31.16 5.33
CA PRO A 352 1.59 -31.85 6.57
C PRO A 352 1.32 -30.82 7.67
N SER A 353 0.26 -31.07 8.44
CA SER A 353 -0.21 -30.20 9.55
C SER A 353 0.68 -30.29 10.78
#